data_06a385feacd28f8ac3d6d35f4f66989a
#
_entry.id   06a385feacd28f8ac3d6d35f4f66989a
#
_cell.length_a   1.000
_cell.length_b   1.000
_cell.length_c   1.000
_cell.angle_alpha   90.00
_cell.angle_beta   90.00
_cell.angle_gamma   90.00
#
_symmetry.space_group_name_H-M   'P 1'
#
loop_
_entity.id
_entity.type
_entity.pdbx_description
1 polymer ?
#
loop_
_entity_poly.entity_id
_entity_poly.type
_entity_poly.pdbx_seq_one_letter_code
_entity_poly.pdbx_strand_id
1 'polypeptide(L)'
;MLTMQDVLAAIGVVFNGIPMIIFAMSYGFMAAPTAIGYVVGAAGMLAYGTVMPVSIQAGTIALVGTMGKNIKERLSIAVYSGVIMAVVGALGMIHAVMAFAGPRVVSGMQAGVGIILARVAIDMIKADKFVGTISLITALAVYFPTTDLVYTVVASVVVSSAAFLYKNKEPMNIEVEKYTFAIHKPILNYNVIRGALALACLTVGSNIAFGNITAGMAGAEANINALTVYSGLANLASIFGAAPVESIISATGAAPNPGLSGILMMITLAVILVSGLLPKLARYVPMQSIAGFLFVIGVFATVPGNAFAAFNEATRPEFLAAGMSLSVTALTDPFIGLVAGIIIRIIAPILGL
;
A
#
# COMPACT_ATOMS: atom_id res chain seq x y z
N MET A 1 -14.78 -13.33 -23.08
CA MET A 1 -14.72 -14.56 -22.27
C MET A 1 -13.43 -14.57 -21.47
N LEU A 2 -13.46 -15.00 -20.20
CA LEU A 2 -12.24 -15.20 -19.41
C LEU A 2 -11.38 -16.32 -20.03
N THR A 3 -10.10 -16.04 -20.18
CA THR A 3 -9.11 -17.04 -20.65
C THR A 3 -8.38 -17.66 -19.47
N MET A 4 -7.66 -18.76 -19.68
CA MET A 4 -6.80 -19.35 -18.66
C MET A 4 -5.74 -18.36 -18.16
N GLN A 5 -5.21 -17.52 -19.05
CA GLN A 5 -4.20 -16.52 -18.73
C GLN A 5 -4.76 -15.42 -17.81
N ASP A 6 -6.01 -15.01 -17.99
CA ASP A 6 -6.68 -14.05 -17.09
C ASP A 6 -6.79 -14.63 -15.67
N VAL A 7 -7.15 -15.92 -15.58
CA VAL A 7 -7.27 -16.61 -14.27
C VAL A 7 -5.90 -16.75 -13.60
N LEU A 8 -4.86 -17.14 -14.34
CA LEU A 8 -3.51 -17.29 -13.80
C LEU A 8 -2.94 -15.95 -13.32
N ALA A 9 -3.15 -14.87 -14.08
CA ALA A 9 -2.74 -13.54 -13.68
C ALA A 9 -3.46 -13.09 -12.39
N ALA A 10 -4.78 -13.29 -12.31
CA ALA A 10 -5.55 -12.99 -11.11
C ALA A 10 -5.07 -13.77 -9.88
N ILE A 11 -4.86 -15.09 -10.02
CA ILE A 11 -4.37 -15.96 -8.94
C ILE A 11 -2.97 -15.53 -8.48
N GLY A 12 -2.07 -15.19 -9.39
CA GLY A 12 -0.73 -14.70 -9.04
C GLY A 12 -0.78 -13.47 -8.12
N VAL A 13 -1.67 -12.51 -8.42
CA VAL A 13 -1.87 -11.33 -7.58
C VAL A 13 -2.55 -11.66 -6.25
N VAL A 14 -3.47 -12.63 -6.23
CA VAL A 14 -4.10 -13.12 -4.99
C VAL A 14 -3.06 -13.68 -4.03
N PHE A 15 -2.11 -14.48 -4.52
CA PHE A 15 -1.01 -15.00 -3.69
C PHE A 15 -0.16 -13.88 -3.07
N ASN A 16 0.12 -12.81 -3.82
CA ASN A 16 0.81 -11.64 -3.28
C ASN A 16 -0.03 -10.87 -2.24
N GLY A 17 -1.36 -10.85 -2.41
CA GLY A 17 -2.27 -10.14 -1.51
C GLY A 17 -2.41 -10.79 -0.12
N ILE A 18 -2.34 -12.12 -0.02
CA ILE A 18 -2.55 -12.84 1.25
C ILE A 18 -1.60 -12.38 2.37
N PRO A 19 -0.27 -12.32 2.19
CA PRO A 19 0.63 -11.81 3.21
C PRO A 19 0.34 -10.37 3.63
N MET A 20 -0.09 -9.53 2.68
CA MET A 20 -0.43 -8.12 2.96
C MET A 20 -1.68 -8.01 3.82
N ILE A 21 -2.67 -8.86 3.61
CA ILE A 21 -3.87 -8.94 4.46
C ILE A 21 -3.50 -9.40 5.87
N ILE A 22 -2.66 -10.42 6.01
CA ILE A 22 -2.17 -10.88 7.32
C ILE A 22 -1.40 -9.76 8.03
N PHE A 23 -0.59 -9.01 7.29
CA PHE A 23 0.08 -7.82 7.81
C PHE A 23 -0.91 -6.76 8.30
N ALA A 24 -1.98 -6.49 7.56
CA ALA A 24 -3.04 -5.58 8.00
C ALA A 24 -3.74 -6.09 9.28
N MET A 25 -4.03 -7.39 9.35
CA MET A 25 -4.62 -8.00 10.54
C MET A 25 -3.73 -7.85 11.78
N SER A 26 -2.40 -7.87 11.64
CA SER A 26 -1.47 -7.65 12.75
C SER A 26 -1.57 -6.26 13.37
N TYR A 27 -2.12 -5.29 12.64
CA TYR A 27 -2.46 -3.94 13.11
C TYR A 27 -3.90 -3.81 13.62
N GLY A 28 -4.67 -4.91 13.63
CA GLY A 28 -6.03 -4.98 14.17
C GLY A 28 -7.12 -4.75 13.11
N PHE A 29 -6.78 -4.65 11.83
CA PHE A 29 -7.79 -4.63 10.76
C PHE A 29 -8.45 -6.00 10.63
N MET A 30 -9.73 -6.02 10.26
CA MET A 30 -10.54 -7.24 10.20
C MET A 30 -10.63 -7.76 8.77
N ALA A 31 -10.49 -9.08 8.61
CA ALA A 31 -10.53 -9.73 7.29
C ALA A 31 -11.90 -9.56 6.60
N ALA A 32 -12.99 -9.96 7.24
CA ALA A 32 -14.32 -9.96 6.61
C ALA A 32 -14.78 -8.56 6.15
N PRO A 33 -14.65 -7.46 6.92
CA PRO A 33 -14.95 -6.12 6.42
C PRO A 33 -14.08 -5.68 5.26
N THR A 34 -12.84 -6.11 5.20
CA THR A 34 -11.93 -5.78 4.10
C THR A 34 -12.44 -6.31 2.76
N ALA A 35 -13.22 -7.39 2.76
CA ALA A 35 -13.91 -7.88 1.56
C ALA A 35 -14.85 -6.82 0.95
N ILE A 36 -15.47 -5.96 1.77
CA ILE A 36 -16.32 -4.87 1.28
C ILE A 36 -15.48 -3.90 0.44
N GLY A 37 -14.27 -3.55 0.91
CA GLY A 37 -13.35 -2.69 0.16
C GLY A 37 -13.00 -3.26 -1.22
N TYR A 38 -12.73 -4.57 -1.30
CA TYR A 38 -12.47 -5.24 -2.57
C TYR A 38 -13.71 -5.27 -3.50
N VAL A 39 -14.90 -5.53 -2.95
CA VAL A 39 -16.13 -5.50 -3.73
C VAL A 39 -16.42 -4.09 -4.27
N VAL A 40 -16.26 -3.06 -3.44
CA VAL A 40 -16.42 -1.65 -3.87
C VAL A 40 -15.37 -1.29 -4.92
N GLY A 41 -14.12 -1.72 -4.75
CA GLY A 41 -13.07 -1.56 -5.75
C GLY A 41 -13.42 -2.21 -7.10
N ALA A 42 -13.90 -3.47 -7.06
CA ALA A 42 -14.33 -4.20 -8.26
C ALA A 42 -15.54 -3.53 -8.95
N ALA A 43 -16.53 -3.08 -8.18
CA ALA A 43 -17.69 -2.36 -8.70
C ALA A 43 -17.27 -1.01 -9.32
N GLY A 44 -16.38 -0.27 -8.68
CA GLY A 44 -15.83 0.98 -9.21
C GLY A 44 -15.05 0.76 -10.51
N MET A 45 -14.17 -0.24 -10.52
CA MET A 45 -13.42 -0.62 -11.73
C MET A 45 -14.35 -0.96 -12.90
N LEU A 46 -15.43 -1.70 -12.64
CA LEU A 46 -16.46 -2.03 -13.63
C LEU A 46 -17.24 -0.79 -14.07
N ALA A 47 -17.67 0.05 -13.13
CA ALA A 47 -18.47 1.26 -13.42
C ALA A 47 -17.72 2.29 -14.26
N TYR A 48 -16.42 2.45 -14.02
CA TYR A 48 -15.59 3.39 -14.77
C TYR A 48 -14.90 2.76 -15.99
N GLY A 49 -15.06 1.46 -16.22
CA GLY A 49 -14.42 0.76 -17.34
C GLY A 49 -12.89 0.77 -17.28
N THR A 50 -12.30 0.79 -16.08
CA THR A 50 -10.85 0.86 -15.90
C THR A 50 -10.22 -0.54 -15.82
N VAL A 51 -8.89 -0.60 -15.91
CA VAL A 51 -8.10 -1.84 -15.83
C VAL A 51 -7.18 -1.88 -14.61
N MET A 52 -7.39 -0.95 -13.67
CA MET A 52 -6.50 -0.70 -12.53
C MET A 52 -7.13 -1.25 -11.23
N PRO A 53 -6.82 -2.49 -10.81
CA PRO A 53 -7.37 -3.04 -9.58
C PRO A 53 -6.75 -2.40 -8.35
N VAL A 54 -7.47 -2.49 -7.23
CA VAL A 54 -7.00 -2.06 -5.91
C VAL A 54 -6.74 -3.27 -5.02
N SER A 55 -5.78 -3.13 -4.12
CA SER A 55 -5.44 -4.13 -3.11
C SER A 55 -4.80 -3.48 -1.89
N ILE A 56 -4.58 -4.27 -0.86
CA ILE A 56 -3.81 -3.85 0.31
C ILE A 56 -2.34 -3.72 -0.10
N GLN A 57 -1.72 -2.60 0.29
CA GLN A 57 -0.31 -2.31 0.07
C GLN A 57 0.45 -2.22 1.39
N ALA A 58 1.67 -2.75 1.38
CA ALA A 58 2.54 -2.72 2.55
C ALA A 58 2.80 -1.30 3.07
N GLY A 59 3.02 -0.34 2.16
CA GLY A 59 3.25 1.06 2.50
C GLY A 59 2.10 1.70 3.24
N THR A 60 0.90 1.50 2.72
CA THR A 60 -0.36 2.00 3.30
C THR A 60 -0.60 1.43 4.68
N ILE A 61 -0.44 0.11 4.85
CA ILE A 61 -0.62 -0.54 6.14
C ILE A 61 0.44 -0.11 7.15
N ALA A 62 1.70 -0.05 6.75
CA ALA A 62 2.79 0.41 7.61
C ALA A 62 2.56 1.86 8.08
N LEU A 63 2.14 2.76 7.17
CA LEU A 63 1.85 4.15 7.50
C LEU A 63 0.70 4.26 8.51
N VAL A 64 -0.45 3.68 8.20
CA VAL A 64 -1.61 3.74 9.09
C VAL A 64 -1.33 3.04 10.43
N GLY A 65 -0.65 1.90 10.37
CA GLY A 65 -0.26 1.12 11.54
C GLY A 65 0.63 1.88 12.51
N THR A 66 1.56 2.69 11.99
CA THR A 66 2.50 3.48 12.80
C THR A 66 1.95 4.83 13.24
N MET A 67 1.11 5.48 12.44
CA MET A 67 0.51 6.79 12.77
C MET A 67 -0.67 6.67 13.73
N GLY A 68 -1.49 5.63 13.61
CA GLY A 68 -2.61 5.38 14.51
C GLY A 68 -2.15 4.62 15.77
N LYS A 69 -2.36 5.21 16.96
CA LYS A 69 -1.99 4.62 18.26
C LYS A 69 -2.79 3.37 18.61
N ASN A 70 -4.01 3.27 18.11
CA ASN A 70 -4.94 2.18 18.36
C ASN A 70 -5.81 1.95 17.11
N ILE A 71 -6.58 0.86 17.13
CA ILE A 71 -7.40 0.49 15.95
C ILE A 71 -8.45 1.57 15.61
N LYS A 72 -9.03 2.28 16.58
CA LYS A 72 -10.00 3.35 16.32
C LYS A 72 -9.38 4.51 15.54
N GLU A 73 -8.15 4.91 15.89
CA GLU A 73 -7.42 5.93 15.14
C GLU A 73 -7.07 5.43 13.73
N ARG A 74 -6.59 4.18 13.59
CA ARG A 74 -6.24 3.58 12.29
C ARG A 74 -7.43 3.53 11.35
N LEU A 75 -8.57 3.06 11.82
CA LEU A 75 -9.82 3.03 11.05
C LEU A 75 -10.27 4.45 10.67
N SER A 76 -10.20 5.40 11.60
CA SER A 76 -10.56 6.80 11.34
C SER A 76 -9.64 7.45 10.30
N ILE A 77 -8.33 7.19 10.35
CA ILE A 77 -7.36 7.63 9.34
C ILE A 77 -7.78 7.12 7.96
N ALA A 78 -8.09 5.84 7.83
CA ALA A 78 -8.49 5.23 6.56
C ALA A 78 -9.82 5.82 6.04
N VAL A 79 -10.82 6.02 6.91
CA VAL A 79 -12.11 6.61 6.54
C VAL A 79 -11.93 8.05 6.03
N TYR A 80 -11.27 8.91 6.81
CA TYR A 80 -11.09 10.31 6.40
C TYR A 80 -10.20 10.45 5.17
N SER A 81 -9.16 9.64 5.03
CA SER A 81 -8.38 9.57 3.79
C SER A 81 -9.27 9.16 2.61
N GLY A 82 -10.13 8.14 2.80
CA GLY A 82 -11.09 7.69 1.79
C GLY A 82 -12.03 8.81 1.34
N VAL A 83 -12.56 9.59 2.28
CA VAL A 83 -13.40 10.77 1.97
C VAL A 83 -12.62 11.80 1.15
N ILE A 84 -11.40 12.16 1.59
CA ILE A 84 -10.55 13.13 0.87
C ILE A 84 -10.30 12.65 -0.55
N MET A 85 -9.90 11.40 -0.73
CA MET A 85 -9.61 10.82 -2.03
C MET A 85 -10.83 10.78 -2.95
N ALA A 86 -11.98 10.33 -2.41
CA ALA A 86 -13.23 10.27 -3.19
C ALA A 86 -13.65 11.67 -3.66
N VAL A 87 -13.55 12.69 -2.82
CA VAL A 87 -13.89 14.09 -3.16
C VAL A 87 -12.90 14.65 -4.18
N VAL A 88 -11.60 14.55 -3.95
CA VAL A 88 -10.57 15.10 -4.85
C VAL A 88 -10.62 14.41 -6.23
N GLY A 89 -10.83 13.08 -6.25
CA GLY A 89 -10.99 12.33 -7.49
C GLY A 89 -12.28 12.69 -8.22
N ALA A 90 -13.42 12.80 -7.52
CA ALA A 90 -14.71 13.18 -8.13
C ALA A 90 -14.72 14.59 -8.71
N LEU A 91 -13.98 15.51 -8.10
CA LEU A 91 -13.78 16.86 -8.61
C LEU A 91 -12.77 16.93 -9.78
N GLY A 92 -12.14 15.83 -10.17
CA GLY A 92 -11.14 15.80 -11.24
C GLY A 92 -9.83 16.52 -10.90
N MET A 93 -9.55 16.73 -9.61
CA MET A 93 -8.47 17.61 -9.15
C MET A 93 -7.09 16.93 -9.07
N ILE A 94 -6.99 15.63 -9.34
CA ILE A 94 -5.72 14.90 -9.15
C ILE A 94 -4.58 15.53 -9.98
N HIS A 95 -4.83 15.83 -11.25
CA HIS A 95 -3.81 16.46 -12.09
C HIS A 95 -3.43 17.86 -11.59
N ALA A 96 -4.40 18.65 -11.12
CA ALA A 96 -4.14 19.99 -10.58
C ALA A 96 -3.32 19.93 -9.28
N VAL A 97 -3.66 19.01 -8.38
CA VAL A 97 -2.92 18.78 -7.13
C VAL A 97 -1.48 18.35 -7.43
N MET A 98 -1.29 17.45 -8.40
CA MET A 98 0.04 16.99 -8.80
C MET A 98 0.87 18.06 -9.48
N ALA A 99 0.27 18.86 -10.36
CA ALA A 99 0.94 20.00 -11.00
C ALA A 99 1.36 21.05 -9.95
N PHE A 100 0.50 21.31 -8.96
CA PHE A 100 0.78 22.21 -7.85
C PHE A 100 1.92 21.68 -6.96
N ALA A 101 1.91 20.40 -6.60
CA ALA A 101 2.97 19.80 -5.81
C ALA A 101 4.32 19.72 -6.57
N GLY A 102 4.25 19.43 -7.85
CA GLY A 102 5.39 19.16 -8.71
C GLY A 102 5.84 17.69 -8.70
N PRO A 103 6.08 17.08 -9.87
CA PRO A 103 6.38 15.65 -9.96
C PRO A 103 7.64 15.26 -9.19
N ARG A 104 8.67 16.09 -9.16
CA ARG A 104 9.92 15.82 -8.42
C ARG A 104 9.73 15.83 -6.91
N VAL A 105 8.89 16.74 -6.39
CA VAL A 105 8.54 16.79 -4.96
C VAL A 105 7.77 15.54 -4.55
N VAL A 106 6.84 15.07 -5.39
CA VAL A 106 6.09 13.84 -5.16
C VAL A 106 7.01 12.62 -5.22
N SER A 107 7.92 12.56 -6.19
CA SER A 107 8.92 11.47 -6.26
C SER A 107 9.84 11.48 -5.04
N GLY A 108 10.27 12.65 -4.56
CA GLY A 108 11.00 12.79 -3.31
C GLY A 108 10.22 12.24 -2.11
N MET A 109 8.94 12.60 -1.99
CA MET A 109 8.04 12.07 -0.97
C MET A 109 7.96 10.53 -1.04
N GLN A 110 7.76 9.95 -2.22
CA GLN A 110 7.69 8.50 -2.41
C GLN A 110 9.01 7.80 -2.04
N ALA A 111 10.16 8.39 -2.37
CA ALA A 111 11.47 7.87 -1.93
C ALA A 111 11.57 7.89 -0.39
N GLY A 112 11.09 8.95 0.26
CA GLY A 112 11.00 9.04 1.72
C GLY A 112 10.13 7.96 2.33
N VAL A 113 9.01 7.59 1.69
CA VAL A 113 8.16 6.45 2.10
C VAL A 113 8.94 5.14 2.03
N GLY A 114 9.76 4.92 1.01
CA GLY A 114 10.63 3.73 0.94
C GLY A 114 11.56 3.62 2.15
N ILE A 115 12.09 4.75 2.65
CA ILE A 115 12.90 4.78 3.88
C ILE A 115 12.04 4.44 5.12
N ILE A 116 10.79 4.92 5.19
CA ILE A 116 9.86 4.54 6.27
C ILE A 116 9.64 3.02 6.28
N LEU A 117 9.41 2.40 5.11
CA LEU A 117 9.24 0.95 4.99
C LEU A 117 10.46 0.16 5.48
N ALA A 118 11.66 0.60 5.09
CA ALA A 118 12.91 0.00 5.56
C ALA A 118 13.05 0.11 7.09
N ARG A 119 12.68 1.24 7.67
CA ARG A 119 12.70 1.46 9.13
C ARG A 119 11.72 0.54 9.84
N VAL A 120 10.47 0.42 9.35
CA VAL A 120 9.48 -0.52 9.89
C VAL A 120 9.99 -1.96 9.84
N ALA A 121 10.61 -2.35 8.72
CA ALA A 121 11.23 -3.68 8.58
C ALA A 121 12.32 -3.93 9.63
N ILE A 122 13.21 -2.96 9.85
CA ILE A 122 14.27 -3.06 10.87
C ILE A 122 13.68 -3.17 12.28
N ASP A 123 12.62 -2.44 12.58
CA ASP A 123 11.97 -2.51 13.89
C ASP A 123 11.26 -3.85 14.10
N MET A 124 10.67 -4.44 13.05
CA MET A 124 10.15 -5.82 13.09
C MET A 124 11.26 -6.84 13.34
N ILE A 125 12.43 -6.69 12.68
CA ILE A 125 13.60 -7.57 12.90
C ILE A 125 14.09 -7.46 14.33
N LYS A 126 14.12 -6.26 14.90
CA LYS A 126 14.52 -6.08 16.31
C LYS A 126 13.55 -6.72 17.30
N ALA A 127 12.24 -6.74 16.97
CA ALA A 127 11.21 -7.35 17.82
C ALA A 127 11.32 -8.88 17.92
N ASP A 128 11.66 -9.57 16.82
CA ASP A 128 12.07 -10.97 16.82
C ASP A 128 13.23 -11.16 15.84
N LYS A 129 14.45 -11.15 16.41
CA LYS A 129 15.69 -11.26 15.61
C LYS A 129 15.78 -12.56 14.82
N PHE A 130 15.25 -13.66 15.34
CA PHE A 130 15.34 -14.96 14.66
C PHE A 130 14.45 -14.98 13.42
N VAL A 131 13.15 -14.73 13.59
CA VAL A 131 12.19 -14.74 12.48
C VAL A 131 12.50 -13.62 11.49
N GLY A 132 12.74 -12.40 11.98
CA GLY A 132 13.00 -11.24 11.13
C GLY A 132 14.29 -11.35 10.31
N THR A 133 15.37 -11.91 10.89
CA THR A 133 16.63 -12.11 10.14
C THR A 133 16.48 -13.20 9.08
N ILE A 134 15.78 -14.30 9.37
CA ILE A 134 15.50 -15.34 8.37
C ILE A 134 14.65 -14.76 7.24
N SER A 135 13.62 -13.97 7.58
CA SER A 135 12.80 -13.26 6.58
C SER A 135 13.66 -12.38 5.68
N LEU A 136 14.55 -11.57 6.26
CA LEU A 136 15.43 -10.67 5.51
C LEU A 136 16.40 -11.44 4.59
N ILE A 137 17.09 -12.45 5.12
CA ILE A 137 18.04 -13.23 4.31
C ILE A 137 17.31 -13.92 3.17
N THR A 138 16.15 -14.53 3.42
CA THR A 138 15.35 -15.19 2.38
C THR A 138 14.87 -14.18 1.34
N ALA A 139 14.38 -13.02 1.77
CA ALA A 139 13.93 -11.98 0.84
C ALA A 139 15.07 -11.53 -0.09
N LEU A 140 16.26 -11.25 0.44
CA LEU A 140 17.43 -10.86 -0.36
C LEU A 140 17.87 -11.97 -1.30
N ALA A 141 17.94 -13.23 -0.80
CA ALA A 141 18.34 -14.39 -1.60
C ALA A 141 17.42 -14.67 -2.78
N VAL A 142 16.12 -14.34 -2.67
CA VAL A 142 15.17 -14.50 -3.76
C VAL A 142 15.14 -13.25 -4.67
N TYR A 143 15.16 -12.06 -4.08
CA TYR A 143 15.04 -10.82 -4.84
C TYR A 143 16.22 -10.56 -5.78
N PHE A 144 17.46 -10.77 -5.33
CA PHE A 144 18.63 -10.47 -6.18
C PHE A 144 18.69 -11.28 -7.47
N PRO A 145 18.42 -12.59 -7.49
CA PRO A 145 18.44 -13.35 -8.75
C PRO A 145 17.17 -13.19 -9.58
N THR A 146 16.01 -12.89 -8.97
CA THR A 146 14.72 -12.88 -9.69
C THR A 146 14.22 -11.47 -10.00
N THR A 147 14.57 -10.48 -9.19
CA THR A 147 13.98 -9.11 -9.15
C THR A 147 12.46 -9.10 -9.03
N ASP A 148 11.87 -10.24 -8.62
CA ASP A 148 10.43 -10.43 -8.53
C ASP A 148 9.96 -10.31 -7.08
N LEU A 149 9.08 -9.32 -6.85
CA LEU A 149 8.54 -9.03 -5.52
C LEU A 149 7.53 -10.09 -5.05
N VAL A 150 6.84 -10.79 -5.97
CA VAL A 150 5.88 -11.84 -5.61
C VAL A 150 6.61 -13.05 -5.04
N TYR A 151 7.63 -13.53 -5.74
CA TYR A 151 8.47 -14.63 -5.21
C TYR A 151 9.16 -14.21 -3.91
N THR A 152 9.61 -12.97 -3.81
CA THR A 152 10.28 -12.44 -2.61
C THR A 152 9.36 -12.47 -1.39
N VAL A 153 8.12 -11.97 -1.50
CA VAL A 153 7.19 -11.96 -0.36
C VAL A 153 6.76 -13.36 0.04
N VAL A 154 6.42 -14.20 -0.94
CA VAL A 154 5.97 -15.57 -0.65
C VAL A 154 7.08 -16.38 0.01
N ALA A 155 8.29 -16.39 -0.55
CA ALA A 155 9.41 -17.12 0.00
C ALA A 155 9.80 -16.62 1.40
N SER A 156 9.94 -15.30 1.59
CA SER A 156 10.33 -14.74 2.90
C SER A 156 9.32 -15.06 3.98
N VAL A 157 8.01 -14.97 3.68
CA VAL A 157 6.94 -15.27 4.64
C VAL A 157 6.88 -16.77 4.94
N VAL A 158 6.92 -17.63 3.93
CA VAL A 158 6.82 -19.09 4.12
C VAL A 158 8.02 -19.63 4.90
N VAL A 159 9.24 -19.28 4.49
CA VAL A 159 10.46 -19.79 5.12
C VAL A 159 10.60 -19.31 6.56
N SER A 160 10.37 -18.01 6.82
CA SER A 160 10.48 -17.47 8.17
C SER A 160 9.35 -17.94 9.10
N SER A 161 8.14 -18.15 8.57
CA SER A 161 7.03 -18.75 9.34
C SER A 161 7.28 -20.21 9.67
N ALA A 162 7.84 -20.98 8.72
CA ALA A 162 8.27 -22.36 9.00
C ALA A 162 9.37 -22.41 10.09
N ALA A 163 10.35 -21.50 10.02
CA ALA A 163 11.38 -21.36 11.04
C ALA A 163 10.79 -20.99 12.43
N PHE A 164 9.80 -20.10 12.45
CA PHE A 164 9.07 -19.76 13.68
C PHE A 164 8.41 -20.99 14.31
N LEU A 165 7.67 -21.78 13.50
CA LEU A 165 7.01 -23.00 13.96
C LEU A 165 8.00 -24.06 14.41
N TYR A 166 9.13 -24.21 13.73
CA TYR A 166 10.19 -25.13 14.12
C TYR A 166 10.77 -24.79 15.51
N LYS A 167 10.98 -23.47 15.77
CA LYS A 167 11.51 -22.99 17.05
C LYS A 167 10.50 -23.10 18.20
N ASN A 168 9.26 -22.69 17.97
CA ASN A 168 8.25 -22.57 19.04
C ASN A 168 7.37 -23.81 19.20
N LYS A 169 7.37 -24.73 18.22
CA LYS A 169 6.57 -25.98 18.17
C LYS A 169 5.06 -25.80 18.16
N GLU A 170 4.56 -24.59 18.39
CA GLU A 170 3.14 -24.25 18.44
C GLU A 170 2.84 -22.98 17.66
N PRO A 171 1.65 -22.88 17.03
CA PRO A 171 1.20 -21.65 16.41
C PRO A 171 0.96 -20.56 17.47
N MET A 172 0.94 -19.30 17.04
CA MET A 172 0.63 -18.18 17.92
C MET A 172 -0.76 -18.32 18.53
N ASN A 173 -0.89 -18.06 19.83
CA ASN A 173 -2.19 -17.99 20.49
C ASN A 173 -2.86 -16.64 20.16
N ILE A 174 -3.44 -16.55 18.97
CA ILE A 174 -4.25 -15.39 18.56
C ILE A 174 -5.69 -15.79 18.79
N GLU A 175 -6.40 -15.05 19.64
CA GLU A 175 -7.85 -15.13 19.71
C GLU A 175 -8.41 -14.67 18.37
N VAL A 176 -8.98 -15.62 17.63
CA VAL A 176 -9.72 -15.30 16.41
C VAL A 176 -11.06 -14.74 16.88
N GLU A 177 -11.11 -13.41 17.06
CA GLU A 177 -12.38 -12.75 17.35
C GLU A 177 -13.40 -13.12 16.27
N LYS A 178 -14.53 -13.67 16.72
CA LYS A 178 -15.68 -13.82 15.84
C LYS A 178 -16.11 -12.43 15.41
N TYR A 179 -15.94 -12.16 14.11
CA TYR A 179 -16.35 -10.87 13.57
C TYR A 179 -17.86 -10.65 13.83
N THR A 180 -18.16 -9.67 14.68
CA THR A 180 -19.48 -9.11 14.81
C THR A 180 -19.52 -7.83 13.99
N PHE A 181 -20.44 -7.73 13.06
CA PHE A 181 -20.59 -6.55 12.19
C PHE A 181 -20.87 -5.32 13.09
N ALA A 182 -19.85 -4.53 13.35
CA ALA A 182 -19.94 -3.35 14.21
C ALA A 182 -19.54 -2.11 13.42
N ILE A 183 -20.31 -1.04 13.58
CA ILE A 183 -19.97 0.27 13.00
C ILE A 183 -19.03 0.99 13.97
N HIS A 184 -17.80 1.20 13.55
CA HIS A 184 -16.83 1.99 14.28
C HIS A 184 -17.04 3.47 13.97
N LYS A 185 -17.55 4.24 14.95
CA LYS A 185 -17.68 5.70 14.79
C LYS A 185 -16.28 6.31 14.64
N PRO A 186 -15.97 6.98 13.51
CA PRO A 186 -14.70 7.66 13.33
C PRO A 186 -14.49 8.73 14.41
N ILE A 187 -13.29 8.79 14.94
CA ILE A 187 -12.87 9.83 15.88
C ILE A 187 -12.07 10.89 15.14
N LEU A 188 -12.09 12.11 15.65
CA LEU A 188 -11.35 13.23 15.08
C LEU A 188 -10.40 13.79 16.13
N ASN A 189 -9.11 13.72 15.87
CA ASN A 189 -8.06 14.35 16.65
C ASN A 189 -6.87 14.71 15.73
N TYR A 190 -5.88 15.41 16.27
CA TYR A 190 -4.72 15.87 15.51
C TYR A 190 -3.99 14.72 14.79
N ASN A 191 -3.77 13.59 15.47
CA ASN A 191 -3.09 12.42 14.88
C ASN A 191 -3.89 11.83 13.72
N VAL A 192 -5.22 11.75 13.87
CA VAL A 192 -6.12 11.24 12.83
C VAL A 192 -6.14 12.17 11.61
N ILE A 193 -6.24 13.48 11.81
CA ILE A 193 -6.21 14.45 10.70
C ILE A 193 -4.89 14.34 9.95
N ARG A 194 -3.76 14.40 10.67
CA ARG A 194 -2.42 14.28 10.10
C ARG A 194 -2.25 12.94 9.37
N GLY A 195 -2.69 11.83 10.00
CA GLY A 195 -2.62 10.50 9.40
C GLY A 195 -3.49 10.36 8.15
N ALA A 196 -4.70 10.94 8.15
CA ALA A 196 -5.59 10.91 7.00
C ALA A 196 -5.01 11.70 5.80
N LEU A 197 -4.41 12.86 6.05
CA LEU A 197 -3.73 13.64 5.03
C LEU A 197 -2.48 12.92 4.51
N ALA A 198 -1.69 12.32 5.42
CA ALA A 198 -0.52 11.55 5.04
C ALA A 198 -0.88 10.31 4.19
N LEU A 199 -1.93 9.59 4.58
CA LEU A 199 -2.44 8.45 3.82
C LEU A 199 -2.99 8.88 2.46
N ALA A 200 -3.76 9.97 2.39
CA ALA A 200 -4.27 10.50 1.13
C ALA A 200 -3.14 10.89 0.18
N CYS A 201 -2.10 11.58 0.67
CA CYS A 201 -0.93 11.94 -0.13
C CYS A 201 -0.19 10.70 -0.67
N LEU A 202 0.05 9.71 0.21
CA LEU A 202 0.67 8.44 -0.19
C LEU A 202 -0.16 7.74 -1.27
N THR A 203 -1.45 7.53 -1.01
CA THR A 203 -2.33 6.75 -1.90
C THR A 203 -2.56 7.46 -3.24
N VAL A 204 -2.71 8.78 -3.27
CA VAL A 204 -2.79 9.53 -4.53
C VAL A 204 -1.51 9.36 -5.34
N GLY A 205 -0.34 9.47 -4.71
CA GLY A 205 0.94 9.23 -5.37
C GLY A 205 1.07 7.80 -5.92
N SER A 206 0.68 6.79 -5.12
CA SER A 206 0.66 5.38 -5.54
C SER A 206 -0.36 5.13 -6.66
N ASN A 207 -1.55 5.71 -6.58
CA ASN A 207 -2.56 5.60 -7.63
C ASN A 207 -2.04 6.12 -8.98
N ILE A 208 -1.31 7.23 -8.97
CA ILE A 208 -0.68 7.76 -10.19
C ILE A 208 0.41 6.82 -10.69
N ALA A 209 1.36 6.45 -9.83
CA ALA A 209 2.51 5.65 -10.23
C ALA A 209 2.08 4.24 -10.68
N PHE A 210 1.34 3.52 -9.85
CA PHE A 210 0.97 2.13 -10.10
C PHE A 210 -0.18 2.01 -11.09
N GLY A 211 -1.13 2.97 -11.06
CA GLY A 211 -2.22 3.04 -12.03
C GLY A 211 -1.70 3.22 -13.45
N ASN A 212 -0.76 4.14 -13.67
CA ASN A 212 -0.15 4.34 -14.99
C ASN A 212 0.62 3.10 -15.47
N ILE A 213 1.36 2.44 -14.59
CA ILE A 213 2.09 1.21 -14.95
C ILE A 213 1.10 0.10 -15.35
N THR A 214 0.08 -0.15 -14.53
CA THR A 214 -0.90 -1.23 -14.79
C THR A 214 -1.74 -0.92 -16.04
N ALA A 215 -2.18 0.31 -16.23
CA ALA A 215 -2.89 0.72 -17.45
C ALA A 215 -1.99 0.63 -18.69
N GLY A 216 -0.72 1.04 -18.57
CA GLY A 216 0.28 0.90 -19.65
C GLY A 216 0.50 -0.55 -20.05
N MET A 217 0.58 -1.48 -19.10
CA MET A 217 0.65 -2.94 -19.39
C MET A 217 -0.58 -3.44 -20.16
N ALA A 218 -1.75 -2.84 -19.91
CA ALA A 218 -3.00 -3.16 -20.58
C ALA A 218 -3.17 -2.45 -21.94
N GLY A 219 -2.24 -1.58 -22.33
CA GLY A 219 -2.39 -0.72 -23.50
C GLY A 219 -3.55 0.29 -23.38
N ALA A 220 -3.92 0.66 -22.16
CA ALA A 220 -5.04 1.55 -21.85
C ALA A 220 -4.55 2.87 -21.23
N GLU A 221 -5.37 3.91 -21.35
CA GLU A 221 -5.13 5.18 -20.63
C GLU A 221 -5.55 5.06 -19.16
N ALA A 222 -4.73 5.59 -18.27
CA ALA A 222 -4.99 5.57 -16.84
C ALA A 222 -5.96 6.69 -16.44
N ASN A 223 -7.19 6.35 -16.08
CA ASN A 223 -8.11 7.30 -15.46
C ASN A 223 -7.85 7.37 -13.94
N ILE A 224 -6.86 8.19 -13.56
CA ILE A 224 -6.42 8.31 -12.15
C ILE A 224 -7.51 8.96 -11.27
N ASN A 225 -8.33 9.87 -11.82
CA ASN A 225 -9.44 10.43 -11.06
C ASN A 225 -10.45 9.34 -10.67
N ALA A 226 -10.87 8.51 -11.63
CA ALA A 226 -11.76 7.37 -11.34
C ALA A 226 -11.13 6.39 -10.34
N LEU A 227 -9.86 6.01 -10.54
CA LEU A 227 -9.12 5.15 -9.63
C LEU A 227 -9.12 5.71 -8.20
N THR A 228 -8.88 7.01 -8.05
CA THR A 228 -8.86 7.67 -6.75
C THR A 228 -10.26 7.73 -6.11
N VAL A 229 -11.33 7.87 -6.91
CA VAL A 229 -12.70 7.80 -6.42
C VAL A 229 -13.00 6.42 -5.84
N TYR A 230 -12.83 5.35 -6.63
CA TYR A 230 -13.27 4.05 -6.15
C TYR A 230 -12.33 3.45 -5.08
N SER A 231 -11.04 3.76 -5.08
CA SER A 231 -10.16 3.40 -3.96
C SER A 231 -10.52 4.18 -2.68
N GLY A 232 -10.87 5.46 -2.82
CA GLY A 232 -11.39 6.26 -1.71
C GLY A 232 -12.70 5.71 -1.14
N LEU A 233 -13.67 5.37 -2.00
CA LEU A 233 -14.92 4.76 -1.58
C LEU A 233 -14.70 3.38 -0.92
N ALA A 234 -13.78 2.58 -1.45
CA ALA A 234 -13.40 1.31 -0.84
C ALA A 234 -12.87 1.47 0.59
N ASN A 235 -12.11 2.55 0.83
CA ASN A 235 -11.55 2.86 2.16
C ASN A 235 -12.62 3.26 3.18
N LEU A 236 -13.83 3.67 2.76
CA LEU A 236 -14.96 3.89 3.68
C LEU A 236 -15.40 2.60 4.37
N ALA A 237 -15.10 1.42 3.81
CA ALA A 237 -15.33 0.14 4.46
C ALA A 237 -14.59 0.01 5.81
N SER A 238 -13.59 0.86 6.07
CA SER A 238 -12.91 0.94 7.37
C SER A 238 -13.85 1.34 8.53
N ILE A 239 -15.03 1.92 8.24
CA ILE A 239 -16.09 2.09 9.25
C ILE A 239 -16.50 0.74 9.87
N PHE A 240 -16.38 -0.35 9.13
CA PHE A 240 -16.69 -1.71 9.57
C PHE A 240 -15.45 -2.48 10.04
N GLY A 241 -14.27 -1.85 10.08
CA GLY A 241 -13.02 -2.49 10.49
C GLY A 241 -12.12 -2.93 9.32
N ALA A 242 -12.45 -2.57 8.08
CA ALA A 242 -11.67 -2.93 6.90
C ALA A 242 -10.28 -2.29 6.89
N ALA A 243 -9.31 -3.00 6.32
CA ALA A 243 -8.03 -2.42 5.94
C ALA A 243 -8.17 -1.51 4.71
N PRO A 244 -7.42 -0.40 4.63
CA PRO A 244 -7.40 0.45 3.44
C PRO A 244 -6.78 -0.27 2.24
N VAL A 245 -7.30 0.07 1.06
CA VAL A 245 -6.83 -0.44 -0.24
C VAL A 245 -6.46 0.72 -1.15
N GLU A 246 -5.51 0.47 -2.05
CA GLU A 246 -5.06 1.43 -3.06
C GLU A 246 -4.66 0.70 -4.35
N SER A 247 -4.28 1.45 -5.39
CA SER A 247 -3.78 0.86 -6.63
C SER A 247 -2.54 0.00 -6.40
N ILE A 248 -2.42 -1.02 -7.23
CA ILE A 248 -1.26 -1.91 -7.26
C ILE A 248 -0.69 -2.00 -8.67
N ILE A 249 0.60 -2.31 -8.78
CA ILE A 249 1.15 -2.87 -10.02
C ILE A 249 0.63 -4.30 -10.10
N SER A 250 -0.19 -4.59 -11.09
CA SER A 250 -0.89 -5.86 -11.20
C SER A 250 -0.56 -6.60 -12.49
N ALA A 251 -0.19 -7.88 -12.35
CA ALA A 251 -0.02 -8.78 -13.49
C ALA A 251 -1.31 -8.93 -14.33
N THR A 252 -2.48 -8.60 -13.74
CA THR A 252 -3.75 -8.57 -14.48
C THR A 252 -3.75 -7.54 -15.60
N GLY A 253 -2.92 -6.48 -15.53
CA GLY A 253 -2.75 -5.51 -16.61
C GLY A 253 -2.18 -6.12 -17.90
N ALA A 254 -1.34 -7.14 -17.80
CA ALA A 254 -0.77 -7.86 -18.96
C ALA A 254 -1.64 -9.03 -19.44
N ALA A 255 -2.78 -9.32 -18.80
CA ALA A 255 -3.68 -10.41 -19.16
C ALA A 255 -4.47 -10.05 -20.44
N PRO A 256 -4.96 -11.06 -21.22
CA PRO A 256 -5.76 -10.82 -22.42
C PRO A 256 -7.02 -9.98 -22.19
N ASN A 257 -7.64 -10.10 -21.01
CA ASN A 257 -8.78 -9.31 -20.60
C ASN A 257 -8.49 -8.61 -19.25
N PRO A 258 -7.70 -7.52 -19.25
CA PRO A 258 -7.16 -6.93 -18.02
C PRO A 258 -8.23 -6.54 -17.00
N GLY A 259 -9.33 -5.93 -17.48
CA GLY A 259 -10.46 -5.52 -16.64
C GLY A 259 -11.11 -6.71 -15.93
N LEU A 260 -11.42 -7.79 -16.67
CA LEU A 260 -12.03 -8.98 -16.09
C LEU A 260 -11.09 -9.72 -15.15
N SER A 261 -9.80 -9.79 -15.49
CA SER A 261 -8.78 -10.41 -14.65
C SER A 261 -8.61 -9.65 -13.32
N GLY A 262 -8.60 -8.31 -13.35
CA GLY A 262 -8.53 -7.46 -12.15
C GLY A 262 -9.76 -7.61 -11.26
N ILE A 263 -10.96 -7.65 -11.84
CA ILE A 263 -12.21 -7.90 -11.09
C ILE A 263 -12.17 -9.30 -10.46
N LEU A 264 -11.77 -10.33 -11.24
CA LEU A 264 -11.65 -11.70 -10.73
C LEU A 264 -10.71 -11.78 -9.53
N MET A 265 -9.56 -11.12 -9.59
CA MET A 265 -8.61 -11.04 -8.48
C MET A 265 -9.26 -10.45 -7.22
N MET A 266 -9.92 -9.29 -7.34
CA MET A 266 -10.55 -8.61 -6.20
C MET A 266 -11.70 -9.45 -5.60
N ILE A 267 -12.55 -10.06 -6.42
CA ILE A 267 -13.62 -10.93 -5.95
C ILE A 267 -13.07 -12.20 -5.30
N THR A 268 -12.01 -12.79 -5.85
CA THR A 268 -11.35 -13.96 -5.25
C THR A 268 -10.80 -13.61 -3.86
N LEU A 269 -10.13 -12.47 -3.71
CA LEU A 269 -9.67 -11.99 -2.40
C LEU A 269 -10.85 -11.74 -1.44
N ALA A 270 -11.93 -11.12 -1.92
CA ALA A 270 -13.14 -10.92 -1.10
C ALA A 270 -13.72 -12.25 -0.59
N VAL A 271 -13.81 -13.27 -1.44
CA VAL A 271 -14.28 -14.61 -1.04
C VAL A 271 -13.35 -15.24 -0.01
N ILE A 272 -12.03 -15.16 -0.20
CA ILE A 272 -11.06 -15.68 0.76
C ILE A 272 -11.20 -14.96 2.11
N LEU A 273 -11.42 -13.65 2.10
CA LEU A 273 -11.57 -12.84 3.32
C LEU A 273 -12.81 -13.21 4.14
N VAL A 274 -13.94 -13.48 3.49
CA VAL A 274 -15.17 -13.88 4.19
C VAL A 274 -15.19 -15.37 4.55
N SER A 275 -14.35 -16.20 3.95
CA SER A 275 -14.29 -17.65 4.22
C SER A 275 -13.81 -17.99 5.65
N GLY A 276 -13.21 -17.02 6.38
CA GLY A 276 -12.62 -17.24 7.68
C GLY A 276 -11.32 -18.06 7.69
N LEU A 277 -10.71 -18.29 6.52
CA LEU A 277 -9.44 -19.01 6.39
C LEU A 277 -8.26 -18.14 6.85
N LEU A 278 -8.27 -16.84 6.54
CA LEU A 278 -7.14 -15.95 6.84
C LEU A 278 -6.85 -15.78 8.34
N PRO A 279 -7.84 -15.59 9.24
CA PRO A 279 -7.57 -15.57 10.67
C PRO A 279 -6.94 -16.86 11.19
N LYS A 280 -7.29 -18.01 10.59
CA LYS A 280 -6.65 -19.30 10.95
C LYS A 280 -5.21 -19.36 10.46
N LEU A 281 -4.93 -18.88 9.25
CA LEU A 281 -3.58 -18.83 8.70
C LEU A 281 -2.68 -17.82 9.43
N ALA A 282 -3.22 -16.70 9.90
CA ALA A 282 -2.48 -15.68 10.64
C ALA A 282 -1.82 -16.23 11.91
N ARG A 283 -2.36 -17.30 12.53
CA ARG A 283 -1.75 -17.96 13.68
C ARG A 283 -0.40 -18.59 13.38
N TYR A 284 -0.13 -18.90 12.12
CA TYR A 284 1.10 -19.54 11.65
C TYR A 284 2.10 -18.54 11.05
N VAL A 285 1.67 -17.29 10.81
CA VAL A 285 2.45 -16.27 10.11
C VAL A 285 2.72 -15.12 11.07
N PRO A 286 3.84 -15.11 11.80
CA PRO A 286 4.18 -14.00 12.67
C PRO A 286 4.44 -12.73 11.85
N MET A 287 4.08 -11.55 12.39
CA MET A 287 4.25 -10.27 11.73
C MET A 287 5.69 -10.04 11.22
N GLN A 288 6.69 -10.50 11.97
CA GLN A 288 8.10 -10.38 11.62
C GLN A 288 8.51 -11.18 10.38
N SER A 289 7.68 -12.13 9.94
CA SER A 289 7.94 -12.87 8.69
C SER A 289 7.83 -12.01 7.43
N ILE A 290 7.19 -10.83 7.53
CA ILE A 290 7.04 -9.88 6.43
C ILE A 290 8.21 -8.87 6.38
N ALA A 291 9.03 -8.81 7.43
CA ALA A 291 10.10 -7.80 7.56
C ALA A 291 11.07 -7.79 6.37
N GLY A 292 11.51 -8.96 5.90
CA GLY A 292 12.40 -9.04 4.74
C GLY A 292 11.80 -8.44 3.46
N PHE A 293 10.54 -8.74 3.21
CA PHE A 293 9.82 -8.15 2.07
C PHE A 293 9.67 -6.62 2.19
N LEU A 294 9.30 -6.13 3.39
CA LEU A 294 9.21 -4.67 3.63
C LEU A 294 10.55 -3.97 3.40
N PHE A 295 11.64 -4.60 3.82
CA PHE A 295 12.98 -4.06 3.58
C PHE A 295 13.28 -4.01 2.08
N VAL A 296 13.05 -5.09 1.36
CA VAL A 296 13.31 -5.17 -0.08
C VAL A 296 12.47 -4.15 -0.86
N ILE A 297 11.16 -4.08 -0.61
CA ILE A 297 10.29 -3.13 -1.31
C ILE A 297 10.66 -1.68 -0.99
N GLY A 298 11.05 -1.39 0.26
CA GLY A 298 11.51 -0.06 0.64
C GLY A 298 12.81 0.32 -0.04
N VAL A 299 13.87 -0.46 0.18
CA VAL A 299 15.25 -0.11 -0.18
C VAL A 299 15.55 -0.31 -1.67
N PHE A 300 15.05 -1.38 -2.28
CA PHE A 300 15.44 -1.76 -3.64
C PHE A 300 14.38 -1.45 -4.70
N ALA A 301 13.09 -1.41 -4.34
CA ALA A 301 12.04 -1.09 -5.30
C ALA A 301 11.59 0.38 -5.20
N THR A 302 11.29 0.88 -3.98
CA THR A 302 10.68 2.21 -3.83
C THR A 302 11.70 3.35 -3.88
N VAL A 303 12.80 3.25 -3.11
CA VAL A 303 13.79 4.34 -3.01
C VAL A 303 14.49 4.62 -4.34
N PRO A 304 15.10 3.65 -5.05
CA PRO A 304 15.95 3.96 -6.20
C PRO A 304 15.19 4.63 -7.34
N GLY A 305 14.05 4.06 -7.74
CA GLY A 305 13.26 4.59 -8.86
C GLY A 305 12.72 5.99 -8.58
N ASN A 306 12.19 6.20 -7.37
CA ASN A 306 11.65 7.50 -6.97
C ASN A 306 12.76 8.53 -6.73
N ALA A 307 13.91 8.16 -6.16
CA ALA A 307 15.04 9.05 -6.01
C ALA A 307 15.60 9.45 -7.39
N PHE A 308 15.73 8.50 -8.33
CA PHE A 308 16.12 8.82 -9.68
C PHE A 308 15.16 9.84 -10.32
N ALA A 309 13.85 9.59 -10.26
CA ALA A 309 12.83 10.49 -10.79
C ALA A 309 12.83 11.88 -10.10
N ALA A 310 13.20 11.94 -8.82
CA ALA A 310 13.27 13.18 -8.05
C ALA A 310 14.47 14.04 -8.42
N PHE A 311 15.64 13.43 -8.69
CA PHE A 311 16.91 14.14 -8.77
C PHE A 311 17.54 14.17 -10.17
N ASN A 312 17.19 13.23 -11.07
CA ASN A 312 17.76 13.18 -12.42
C ASN A 312 17.37 14.44 -13.20
N GLU A 313 18.35 15.12 -13.77
CA GLU A 313 18.17 16.35 -14.54
C GLU A 313 17.34 17.44 -13.83
N ALA A 314 17.35 17.46 -12.50
CA ALA A 314 16.64 18.45 -11.72
C ALA A 314 17.38 19.80 -11.75
N THR A 315 16.64 20.88 -11.95
CA THR A 315 17.15 22.22 -11.68
C THR A 315 17.47 22.36 -10.19
N ARG A 316 18.33 23.34 -9.85
CA ARG A 316 18.71 23.54 -8.44
C ARG A 316 17.53 23.72 -7.48
N PRO A 317 16.50 24.56 -7.81
CA PRO A 317 15.31 24.68 -6.97
C PRO A 317 14.53 23.35 -6.83
N GLU A 318 14.39 22.60 -7.92
CA GLU A 318 13.68 21.31 -7.90
C GLU A 318 14.44 20.26 -7.08
N PHE A 319 15.78 20.23 -7.19
CA PHE A 319 16.64 19.36 -6.40
C PHE A 319 16.48 19.60 -4.91
N LEU A 320 16.51 20.88 -4.49
CA LEU A 320 16.31 21.27 -3.10
C LEU A 320 14.90 20.90 -2.60
N ALA A 321 13.87 21.15 -3.41
CA ALA A 321 12.49 20.85 -3.07
C ALA A 321 12.24 19.33 -2.95
N ALA A 322 12.78 18.53 -3.87
CA ALA A 322 12.68 17.07 -3.82
C ALA A 322 13.46 16.49 -2.64
N GLY A 323 14.68 17.00 -2.36
CA GLY A 323 15.50 16.61 -1.22
C GLY A 323 14.82 16.92 0.11
N MET A 324 14.21 18.11 0.24
CA MET A 324 13.40 18.47 1.41
C MET A 324 12.21 17.53 1.59
N SER A 325 11.45 17.27 0.51
CA SER A 325 10.31 16.36 0.55
C SER A 325 10.73 14.96 0.99
N LEU A 326 11.79 14.40 0.41
CA LEU A 326 12.33 13.09 0.78
C LEU A 326 12.73 13.06 2.27
N SER A 327 13.56 14.00 2.70
CA SER A 327 14.15 13.99 4.04
C SER A 327 13.07 14.17 5.12
N VAL A 328 12.16 15.13 4.91
CA VAL A 328 11.08 15.38 5.87
C VAL A 328 10.08 14.22 5.89
N THR A 329 9.75 13.61 4.74
CA THR A 329 8.93 12.40 4.71
C THR A 329 9.56 11.28 5.51
N ALA A 330 10.83 10.98 5.29
CA ALA A 330 11.54 9.91 5.99
C ALA A 330 11.60 10.10 7.51
N LEU A 331 11.62 11.36 7.97
CA LEU A 331 11.67 11.71 9.39
C LEU A 331 10.31 11.87 10.05
N THR A 332 9.26 12.17 9.28
CA THR A 332 7.93 12.48 9.81
C THR A 332 6.83 11.65 9.15
N ASP A 333 6.27 12.11 8.04
CA ASP A 333 5.24 11.46 7.23
C ASP A 333 5.10 12.08 5.83
N PRO A 334 4.39 11.41 4.89
CA PRO A 334 4.23 11.87 3.51
C PRO A 334 3.56 13.24 3.36
N PHE A 335 2.61 13.60 4.22
CA PHE A 335 1.92 14.89 4.13
C PHE A 335 2.86 16.04 4.49
N ILE A 336 3.53 15.96 5.63
CA ILE A 336 4.48 17.00 6.08
C ILE A 336 5.65 17.10 5.08
N GLY A 337 6.16 15.97 4.59
CA GLY A 337 7.20 15.95 3.57
C GLY A 337 6.78 16.62 2.27
N LEU A 338 5.56 16.35 1.80
CA LEU A 338 5.01 16.99 0.60
C LEU A 338 4.89 18.51 0.77
N VAL A 339 4.32 18.96 1.88
CA VAL A 339 4.17 20.38 2.21
C VAL A 339 5.52 21.07 2.29
N ALA A 340 6.50 20.47 2.97
CA ALA A 340 7.87 21.01 3.07
C ALA A 340 8.52 21.14 1.68
N GLY A 341 8.38 20.14 0.82
CA GLY A 341 8.87 20.18 -0.56
C GLY A 341 8.20 21.29 -1.39
N ILE A 342 6.88 21.45 -1.29
CA ILE A 342 6.15 22.53 -1.97
C ILE A 342 6.63 23.91 -1.51
N ILE A 343 6.81 24.09 -0.21
CA ILE A 343 7.32 25.36 0.35
C ILE A 343 8.69 25.70 -0.26
N ILE A 344 9.62 24.74 -0.29
CA ILE A 344 10.94 24.97 -0.89
C ILE A 344 10.81 25.24 -2.41
N ARG A 345 9.96 24.52 -3.12
CA ARG A 345 9.72 24.72 -4.55
C ARG A 345 9.28 26.15 -4.86
N ILE A 346 8.49 26.76 -3.98
CA ILE A 346 8.00 28.15 -4.14
C ILE A 346 9.08 29.16 -3.74
N ILE A 347 9.80 28.90 -2.65
CA ILE A 347 10.72 29.88 -2.05
C ILE A 347 12.10 29.87 -2.74
N ALA A 348 12.63 28.71 -3.14
CA ALA A 348 13.97 28.61 -3.69
C ALA A 348 14.22 29.51 -4.94
N PRO A 349 13.30 29.58 -5.92
CA PRO A 349 13.47 30.51 -7.04
C PRO A 349 13.47 32.00 -6.63
N ILE A 350 12.70 32.35 -5.58
CA ILE A 350 12.63 33.74 -5.06
C ILE A 350 13.97 34.15 -4.42
N LEU A 351 14.64 33.18 -3.80
CA LEU A 351 15.94 33.38 -3.15
C LEU A 351 17.12 33.24 -4.12
N GLY A 352 16.88 32.97 -5.41
CA GLY A 352 17.94 32.80 -6.43
C GLY A 352 18.75 31.50 -6.23
N LEU A 353 18.17 30.50 -5.59
CA LEU A 353 18.80 29.21 -5.28
C LEU A 353 18.62 28.20 -6.43
#